data_9921608762db348a4bc4231b17884f46
#
_entry.id   9921608762db348a4bc4231b17884f46
#
_cell.length_a   1.000
_cell.length_b   1.000
_cell.length_c   1.000
_cell.angle_alpha   90.00
_cell.angle_beta   90.00
_cell.angle_gamma   90.00
#
_symmetry.space_group_name_H-M   'P 1'
#
loop_
_entity.id
_entity.type
_entity.pdbx_description
1 polymer ?
#
loop_
_entity_poly.entity_id
_entity_poly.type
_entity_poly.pdbx_seq_one_letter_code
_entity_poly.pdbx_strand_id
1 'polypeptide(L)'
;MCGIVGFIGEQPAAPILLEGLSKLEYRGYDSAGIAVRNEKTDKIAIVKAKGRLKILAEKTDNGKSVRGTCGIGHTRWATHGEPSENNAHPHCTDDKSVVLVHNGIIENYQELKTKLQKTGYTLSLIH
;
A
#
# COMPACT_ATOMS: atom_id res chain seq x y z
N MET A 1 -9.75 -2.90 11.49
CA MET A 1 -9.11 -4.17 11.08
C MET A 1 -8.57 -4.03 9.66
N CYS A 2 -7.34 -4.47 9.43
CA CYS A 2 -6.70 -4.30 8.11
C CYS A 2 -7.22 -5.31 7.09
N GLY A 3 -7.33 -4.87 5.84
CA GLY A 3 -7.73 -5.71 4.72
C GLY A 3 -6.72 -5.67 3.58
N ILE A 4 -6.59 -6.76 2.87
CA ILE A 4 -5.66 -6.91 1.74
C ILE A 4 -6.44 -7.40 0.52
N VAL A 5 -6.14 -6.81 -0.65
CA VAL A 5 -6.66 -7.23 -1.94
C VAL A 5 -5.49 -7.38 -2.91
N GLY A 6 -5.52 -8.40 -3.75
CA GLY A 6 -4.53 -8.60 -4.79
C GLY A 6 -5.21 -8.96 -6.11
N PHE A 7 -4.59 -8.57 -7.21
CA PHE A 7 -5.08 -8.89 -8.55
C PHE A 7 -3.92 -9.06 -9.53
N ILE A 8 -4.01 -10.08 -10.35
CA ILE A 8 -3.18 -10.26 -11.53
C ILE A 8 -4.05 -10.80 -12.66
N GLY A 9 -3.94 -10.23 -13.84
CA GLY A 9 -4.78 -10.64 -14.97
C GLY A 9 -4.51 -9.80 -16.20
N GLU A 10 -5.52 -9.70 -17.07
CA GLU A 10 -5.43 -8.95 -18.33
C GLU A 10 -6.17 -7.61 -18.27
N GLN A 11 -6.94 -7.36 -17.21
CA GLN A 11 -7.69 -6.12 -17.03
C GLN A 11 -6.92 -5.11 -16.22
N PRO A 12 -7.25 -3.81 -16.28
CA PRO A 12 -6.65 -2.80 -15.41
C PRO A 12 -6.85 -3.16 -13.94
N ALA A 13 -5.75 -3.22 -13.20
CA ALA A 13 -5.78 -3.66 -11.80
C ALA A 13 -6.37 -2.61 -10.85
N ALA A 14 -6.05 -1.33 -11.05
CA ALA A 14 -6.43 -0.30 -10.08
C ALA A 14 -7.94 -0.21 -9.81
N PRO A 15 -8.83 -0.18 -10.82
CA PRO A 15 -10.28 -0.17 -10.55
C PRO A 15 -10.74 -1.41 -9.78
N ILE A 16 -10.16 -2.58 -10.09
CA ILE A 16 -10.51 -3.84 -9.41
C ILE A 16 -10.06 -3.80 -7.95
N LEU A 17 -8.85 -3.27 -7.68
CA LEU A 17 -8.35 -3.10 -6.32
C LEU A 17 -9.22 -2.15 -5.52
N LEU A 18 -9.62 -1.02 -6.09
CA LEU A 18 -10.50 -0.06 -5.42
C LEU A 18 -11.86 -0.68 -5.10
N GLU A 19 -12.44 -1.43 -6.03
CA GLU A 19 -13.70 -2.14 -5.79
C GLU A 19 -13.55 -3.17 -4.66
N GLY A 20 -12.47 -3.94 -4.68
CA GLY A 20 -12.19 -4.93 -3.63
C GLY A 20 -12.03 -4.27 -2.26
N LEU A 21 -11.31 -3.15 -2.19
CA LEU A 21 -11.14 -2.40 -0.94
C LEU A 21 -12.47 -1.83 -0.45
N SER A 22 -13.36 -1.40 -1.35
CA SER A 22 -14.67 -0.89 -0.98
C SER A 22 -15.52 -1.93 -0.24
N LYS A 23 -15.36 -3.20 -0.59
CA LYS A 23 -16.04 -4.30 0.10
C LYS A 23 -15.51 -4.56 1.51
N LEU A 24 -14.33 -4.05 1.82
CA LEU A 24 -13.71 -4.17 3.14
C LEU A 24 -13.95 -2.94 4.03
N GLU A 25 -14.62 -1.91 3.53
CA GLU A 25 -14.89 -0.67 4.29
C GLU A 25 -15.65 -0.92 5.59
N TYR A 26 -16.57 -1.88 5.60
CA TYR A 26 -17.38 -2.18 6.79
C TYR A 26 -16.53 -2.57 8.01
N ARG A 27 -15.29 -3.00 7.79
CA ARG A 27 -14.38 -3.42 8.85
C ARG A 27 -13.71 -2.25 9.56
N GLY A 28 -13.87 -1.02 9.04
CA GLY A 28 -13.23 0.18 9.56
C GLY A 28 -11.77 0.29 9.12
N TYR A 29 -11.36 1.51 8.81
CA TYR A 29 -9.98 1.81 8.42
C TYR A 29 -9.73 3.31 8.54
N ASP A 30 -8.46 3.72 8.59
CA ASP A 30 -8.06 5.13 8.69
C ASP A 30 -7.12 5.55 7.55
N SER A 31 -6.65 4.61 6.78
CA SER A 31 -5.84 4.88 5.59
C SER A 31 -5.94 3.73 4.61
N ALA A 32 -5.67 3.99 3.36
CA ALA A 32 -5.71 3.00 2.29
C ALA A 32 -4.63 3.30 1.25
N GLY A 33 -4.28 2.28 0.47
CA GLY A 33 -3.32 2.46 -0.60
C GLY A 33 -3.38 1.32 -1.59
N ILE A 34 -2.87 1.59 -2.78
CA ILE A 34 -2.70 0.61 -3.84
C ILE A 34 -1.31 0.74 -4.44
N ALA A 35 -0.80 -0.37 -4.96
CA ALA A 35 0.41 -0.41 -5.77
C ALA A 35 0.11 -1.24 -7.01
N VAL A 36 0.44 -0.70 -8.17
CA VAL A 36 0.15 -1.35 -9.46
C VAL A 36 1.40 -1.34 -10.32
N ARG A 37 1.73 -2.50 -10.85
CA ARG A 37 2.86 -2.66 -11.76
C ARG A 37 2.37 -2.50 -13.19
N ASN A 38 3.03 -1.60 -13.91
CA ASN A 38 2.79 -1.42 -15.35
C ASN A 38 3.71 -2.37 -16.11
N GLU A 39 3.13 -3.35 -16.78
CA GLU A 39 3.86 -4.38 -17.50
C GLU A 39 4.67 -3.85 -18.69
N LYS A 40 4.28 -2.70 -19.24
CA LYS A 40 4.99 -2.08 -20.37
C LYS A 40 6.26 -1.34 -19.95
N THR A 41 6.21 -0.66 -18.79
CA THR A 41 7.34 0.14 -18.29
C THR A 41 8.11 -0.57 -17.19
N ASP A 42 7.56 -1.66 -16.66
CA ASP A 42 8.07 -2.41 -15.50
C ASP A 42 8.22 -1.56 -14.23
N LYS A 43 7.48 -0.47 -14.16
CA LYS A 43 7.47 0.42 -13.00
C LYS A 43 6.24 0.17 -12.14
N ILE A 44 6.40 0.40 -10.84
CA ILE A 44 5.33 0.26 -9.86
C ILE A 44 4.88 1.66 -9.44
N ALA A 45 3.59 1.94 -9.63
CA ALA A 45 2.97 3.17 -9.14
C ALA A 45 2.31 2.88 -7.80
N ILE A 46 2.58 3.73 -6.80
CA ILE A 46 2.05 3.61 -5.45
C ILE A 46 1.26 4.86 -5.13
N VAL A 47 0.00 4.69 -4.73
CA VAL A 47 -0.84 5.81 -4.30
C VAL A 47 -1.43 5.46 -2.94
N LYS A 48 -1.27 6.36 -1.98
CA LYS A 48 -1.76 6.19 -0.61
C LYS A 48 -2.59 7.40 -0.20
N ALA A 49 -3.52 7.20 0.72
CA ALA A 49 -4.34 8.27 1.26
C ALA A 49 -4.68 8.00 2.72
N LYS A 50 -4.62 9.04 3.54
CA LYS A 50 -5.20 9.04 4.87
C LYS A 50 -6.69 9.32 4.75
N GLY A 51 -7.52 8.62 5.52
CA GLY A 51 -8.96 8.83 5.54
C GLY A 51 -9.71 7.81 4.71
N ARG A 52 -10.84 8.22 4.17
CA ARG A 52 -11.76 7.32 3.47
C ARG A 52 -11.24 6.91 2.09
N LEU A 53 -11.67 5.75 1.64
CA LEU A 53 -11.33 5.19 0.34
C LEU A 53 -11.69 6.15 -0.81
N LYS A 54 -12.71 6.98 -0.64
CA LYS A 54 -13.08 8.01 -1.61
C LYS A 54 -11.91 8.92 -1.96
N ILE A 55 -11.07 9.27 -0.98
CA ILE A 55 -9.88 10.11 -1.21
C ILE A 55 -8.89 9.38 -2.11
N LEU A 56 -8.68 8.10 -1.88
CA LEU A 56 -7.80 7.29 -2.73
C LEU A 56 -8.36 7.18 -4.16
N ALA A 57 -9.67 7.00 -4.29
CA ALA A 57 -10.33 6.95 -5.59
C ALA A 57 -10.17 8.27 -6.34
N GLU A 58 -10.31 9.41 -5.66
CA GLU A 58 -10.10 10.73 -6.27
C GLU A 58 -8.65 10.94 -6.70
N LYS A 59 -7.67 10.54 -5.89
CA LYS A 59 -6.24 10.63 -6.22
C LYS A 59 -5.86 9.82 -7.45
N THR A 60 -6.58 8.75 -7.73
CA THR A 60 -6.30 7.83 -8.84
C THR A 60 -7.25 7.99 -10.02
N ASP A 61 -8.14 9.00 -9.97
CA ASP A 61 -9.20 9.19 -11.00
C ASP A 61 -10.01 7.90 -11.18
N ASN A 62 -10.49 7.32 -10.08
CA ASN A 62 -11.17 6.03 -10.02
C ASN A 62 -10.34 4.88 -10.61
N GLY A 63 -9.03 4.95 -10.45
CA GLY A 63 -8.09 3.96 -10.95
C GLY A 63 -7.59 4.20 -12.37
N LYS A 64 -8.12 5.19 -13.09
CA LYS A 64 -7.76 5.44 -14.48
C LYS A 64 -6.35 6.00 -14.66
N SER A 65 -5.84 6.74 -13.68
CA SER A 65 -4.50 7.34 -13.75
C SER A 65 -3.37 6.35 -13.40
N VAL A 66 -3.71 5.19 -12.86
CA VAL A 66 -2.75 4.17 -12.45
C VAL A 66 -2.88 2.97 -13.39
N ARG A 67 -1.91 2.81 -14.28
CA ARG A 67 -1.97 1.78 -15.33
C ARG A 67 -1.19 0.54 -14.93
N GLY A 68 -1.75 -0.62 -15.28
CA GLY A 68 -1.12 -1.92 -15.06
C GLY A 68 -2.15 -3.00 -14.82
N THR A 69 -1.70 -4.25 -14.88
CA THR A 69 -2.56 -5.44 -14.78
C THR A 69 -2.25 -6.32 -13.57
N CYS A 70 -1.31 -5.89 -12.74
CA CYS A 70 -0.94 -6.60 -11.51
C CYS A 70 -0.83 -5.58 -10.37
N GLY A 71 -1.48 -5.85 -9.25
CA GLY A 71 -1.42 -4.91 -8.14
C GLY A 71 -1.89 -5.49 -6.82
N ILE A 72 -1.61 -4.73 -5.77
CA ILE A 72 -2.03 -5.03 -4.40
C ILE A 72 -2.67 -3.79 -3.79
N GLY A 73 -3.60 -4.00 -2.87
CA GLY A 73 -4.28 -2.93 -2.16
C GLY A 73 -4.43 -3.26 -0.69
N HIS A 74 -4.56 -2.23 0.13
CA HIS A 74 -4.62 -2.37 1.58
C HIS A 74 -5.48 -1.29 2.21
N THR A 75 -6.29 -1.68 3.19
CA THR A 75 -6.93 -0.76 4.12
C THR A 75 -6.31 -0.98 5.50
N ARG A 76 -5.82 0.10 6.11
CA ARG A 76 -5.15 0.04 7.40
C ARG A 76 -6.03 0.62 8.50
N TRP A 77 -6.12 -0.11 9.61
CA TRP A 77 -6.60 0.44 10.88
C TRP A 77 -5.38 0.58 11.80
N ALA A 78 -5.08 1.81 12.22
CA ALA A 78 -3.85 2.10 12.96
C ALA A 78 -3.89 1.49 14.35
N THR A 79 -3.10 0.44 14.56
CA THR A 79 -2.85 -0.16 15.87
C THR A 79 -1.45 0.13 16.37
N HIS A 80 -0.56 0.57 15.48
CA HIS A 80 0.83 0.88 15.76
C HIS A 80 1.29 2.00 14.83
N GLY A 81 1.65 3.13 15.39
CA GLY A 81 1.94 4.34 14.64
C GLY A 81 0.68 5.13 14.28
N GLU A 82 0.83 6.40 13.99
CA GLU A 82 -0.29 7.28 13.68
C GLU A 82 -0.88 7.02 12.30
N PRO A 83 -2.18 7.30 12.08
CA PRO A 83 -2.74 7.32 10.74
C PRO A 83 -2.10 8.42 9.90
N SER A 84 -1.44 8.04 8.81
CA SER A 84 -0.77 8.97 7.89
C SER A 84 -0.55 8.29 6.55
N GLU A 85 -0.26 9.07 5.52
CA GLU A 85 0.13 8.49 4.22
C GLU A 85 1.45 7.72 4.34
N ASN A 86 2.37 8.21 5.17
CA ASN A 86 3.67 7.55 5.35
C ASN A 86 3.54 6.15 5.97
N ASN A 87 2.63 5.99 6.92
CA ASN A 87 2.38 4.70 7.58
C ASN A 87 1.35 3.84 6.84
N ALA A 88 0.66 4.36 5.84
CA ALA A 88 -0.28 3.59 5.04
C ALA A 88 0.46 2.55 4.18
N HIS A 89 -0.17 1.40 3.97
CA HIS A 89 0.34 0.39 3.04
C HIS A 89 -0.17 0.66 1.62
N PRO A 90 0.48 0.20 0.57
CA PRO A 90 1.72 -0.62 0.57
C PRO A 90 2.98 0.15 0.95
N HIS A 91 3.97 -0.60 1.46
CA HIS A 91 5.32 -0.10 1.68
C HIS A 91 6.24 -0.56 0.57
N CYS A 92 7.30 0.20 0.32
CA CYS A 92 8.22 -0.10 -0.77
C CYS A 92 9.68 0.17 -0.40
N THR A 93 10.58 -0.41 -1.19
CA THR A 93 11.99 -0.05 -1.17
C THR A 93 12.19 1.37 -1.72
N ASP A 94 13.34 2.00 -1.47
CA ASP A 94 13.61 3.36 -1.92
C ASP A 94 13.49 3.52 -3.44
N ASP A 95 13.93 2.51 -4.20
CA ASP A 95 13.83 2.49 -5.66
C ASP A 95 12.48 2.00 -6.19
N LYS A 96 11.55 1.65 -5.28
CA LYS A 96 10.22 1.13 -5.62
C LYS A 96 10.23 -0.16 -6.44
N SER A 97 11.30 -0.93 -6.35
CA SER A 97 11.40 -2.21 -7.07
C SER A 97 10.67 -3.36 -6.36
N VAL A 98 10.50 -3.24 -5.04
CA VAL A 98 9.78 -4.22 -4.22
C VAL A 98 8.72 -3.50 -3.41
N VAL A 99 7.50 -4.02 -3.46
CA VAL A 99 6.34 -3.45 -2.76
C VAL A 99 5.62 -4.56 -2.02
N LEU A 100 5.21 -4.29 -0.79
CA LEU A 100 4.49 -5.27 0.01
C LEU A 100 3.41 -4.65 0.87
N VAL A 101 2.46 -5.48 1.28
CA VAL A 101 1.47 -5.18 2.32
C VAL A 101 1.61 -6.22 3.42
N HIS A 102 1.34 -5.82 4.65
CA HIS A 102 1.48 -6.72 5.81
C HIS A 102 0.46 -6.37 6.88
N ASN A 103 -0.30 -7.37 7.31
CA ASN A 103 -1.23 -7.24 8.42
C ASN A 103 -0.59 -7.86 9.65
N GLY A 104 0.08 -7.04 10.45
CA GLY A 104 0.75 -7.51 11.66
C GLY A 104 1.89 -6.60 12.09
N ILE A 105 2.62 -7.05 13.07
CA ILE A 105 3.78 -6.36 13.63
C ILE A 105 4.96 -7.32 13.60
N ILE A 106 6.11 -6.84 13.14
CA ILE A 106 7.36 -7.60 13.20
C ILE A 106 7.90 -7.43 14.63
N GLU A 107 7.92 -8.50 15.40
CA GLU A 107 8.26 -8.45 16.84
C GLU A 107 9.63 -7.84 17.13
N ASN A 108 10.62 -8.17 16.32
CA ASN A 108 11.99 -7.67 16.48
C ASN A 108 12.32 -6.52 15.52
N TYR A 109 11.33 -5.68 15.19
CA TYR A 109 11.51 -4.62 14.20
C TYR A 109 12.61 -3.62 14.58
N GLN A 110 12.77 -3.30 15.86
CA GLN A 110 13.80 -2.36 16.32
C GLN A 110 15.20 -2.89 16.07
N GLU A 111 15.42 -4.17 16.38
CA GLU A 111 16.68 -4.84 16.13
C GLU A 111 17.02 -4.85 14.64
N LEU A 112 16.07 -5.24 13.79
CA LEU A 112 16.22 -5.27 12.35
C LEU A 112 16.47 -3.87 11.78
N LYS A 113 15.72 -2.87 12.25
CA LYS A 113 15.87 -1.48 11.85
C LYS A 113 17.29 -0.98 12.15
N THR A 114 17.78 -1.20 13.36
CA THR A 114 19.13 -0.80 13.76
C THR A 114 20.19 -1.46 12.88
N LYS A 115 20.04 -2.75 12.63
CA LYS A 115 20.96 -3.53 11.80
C LYS A 115 20.98 -3.00 10.36
N LEU A 116 19.81 -2.74 9.78
CA LEU A 116 19.70 -2.22 8.41
C LEU A 116 20.27 -0.80 8.30
N GLN A 117 20.01 0.06 9.27
CA GLN A 117 20.57 1.42 9.29
C GLN A 117 22.10 1.41 9.34
N LYS A 118 22.69 0.49 10.10
CA LYS A 118 24.16 0.32 10.18
C LYS A 118 24.75 -0.12 8.85
N THR A 119 24.00 -0.82 8.01
CA THR A 119 24.44 -1.26 6.68
C THR A 119 24.14 -0.25 5.59
N GLY A 120 23.61 0.93 5.92
CA GLY A 120 23.39 2.03 4.99
C GLY A 120 21.98 2.19 4.46
N TYR A 121 21.03 1.39 4.91
CA TYR A 121 19.63 1.56 4.50
C TYR A 121 18.95 2.70 5.24
N THR A 122 18.10 3.44 4.55
CA THR A 122 17.28 4.50 5.12
C THR A 122 15.89 3.95 5.45
N LEU A 123 15.45 4.15 6.69
CA LEU A 123 14.15 3.68 7.16
C LEU A 123 13.37 4.85 7.75
N SER A 124 12.21 5.14 7.16
CA SER A 124 11.35 6.26 7.57
C SER A 124 10.11 5.82 8.34
N LEU A 125 9.86 4.53 8.44
CA LEU A 125 8.65 3.97 9.06
C LEU A 125 8.93 3.51 10.49
N ILE A 126 7.86 3.41 11.28
CA ILE A 126 7.94 2.93 12.66
C ILE A 126 8.26 1.44 12.71
N HIS A 127 7.81 0.70 11.73
CA HIS A 127 7.96 -0.75 11.70
C HIS A 127 8.21 -1.30 10.30
#